data_3d91ecadd50b1910706a77ac8f52ca3c
#
_entry.id   3d91ecadd50b1910706a77ac8f52ca3c
#
_cell.length_a   1.000
_cell.length_b   1.000
_cell.length_c   1.000
_cell.angle_alpha   90.00
_cell.angle_beta   90.00
_cell.angle_gamma   90.00
#
_symmetry.space_group_name_H-M   'P 1'
#
loop_
_entity.id
_entity.type
_entity.pdbx_description
1 polymer ?
#
loop_
_entity_poly.entity_id
_entity_poly.type
_entity_poly.pdbx_seq_one_letter_code
_entity_poly.pdbx_strand_id
1 'polypeptide(L)'
;MSLMKCRTINSGDDARLKPDALIAQFRADLASGLIPAFVVITLGTTGLCAFDDLAGCGAAIRAFEAENNLKIWIHVDAAYGGPLFWIEEKRYLLNGIEHVDSFNANLSKVGLVGLDSSPMWIRNRSDMENSFVEDPDYLRGHENEFDERDYQVNFRNWTIPFSRKFRAIRVWLTMKVSFD
;
A
#
# COMPACT_ATOMS: atom_id res chain seq x y z
N MET A 1 2.65 15.74 -13.28
CA MET A 1 1.27 15.93 -12.76
C MET A 1 0.44 14.78 -13.28
N SER A 2 -0.16 13.97 -12.41
CA SER A 2 -1.00 12.83 -12.82
C SER A 2 -2.23 13.33 -13.56
N LEU A 3 -2.52 12.75 -14.75
CA LEU A 3 -3.73 13.01 -15.50
C LEU A 3 -4.96 12.24 -14.93
N MET A 4 -4.78 11.48 -13.85
CA MET A 4 -5.86 10.73 -13.23
C MET A 4 -6.83 11.66 -12.51
N LYS A 5 -8.12 11.43 -12.70
CA LYS A 5 -9.17 12.13 -11.95
C LYS A 5 -9.32 11.48 -10.57
N CYS A 6 -9.16 12.28 -9.52
CA CYS A 6 -9.42 11.81 -8.16
C CYS A 6 -10.90 12.04 -7.80
N ARG A 7 -11.48 11.04 -7.12
CA ARG A 7 -12.82 11.09 -6.52
C ARG A 7 -12.69 10.98 -5.02
N THR A 8 -13.48 11.78 -4.31
CA THR A 8 -13.69 11.61 -2.88
C THR A 8 -15.02 10.89 -2.70
N ILE A 9 -15.00 9.78 -1.96
CA ILE A 9 -16.22 9.02 -1.63
C ILE A 9 -16.59 9.39 -0.20
N ASN A 10 -17.85 9.78 0.01
CA ASN A 10 -18.30 10.13 1.33
C ASN A 10 -18.31 8.90 2.25
N SER A 11 -17.67 9.04 3.38
CA SER A 11 -17.82 8.08 4.48
C SER A 11 -19.19 8.22 5.12
N GLY A 12 -19.69 7.16 5.74
CA GLY A 12 -20.94 7.23 6.51
C GLY A 12 -20.78 8.09 7.78
N ASP A 13 -21.85 8.15 8.58
CA ASP A 13 -21.86 8.89 9.85
C ASP A 13 -20.81 8.40 10.85
N ASP A 14 -20.33 7.18 10.69
CA ASP A 14 -19.22 6.56 11.44
C ASP A 14 -17.83 6.92 10.87
N ALA A 15 -17.76 7.81 9.90
CA ALA A 15 -16.55 8.25 9.20
C ALA A 15 -15.74 7.10 8.55
N ARG A 16 -16.43 6.03 8.12
CA ARG A 16 -15.83 4.83 7.51
C ARG A 16 -16.29 4.66 6.07
N LEU A 17 -15.36 4.31 5.18
CA LEU A 17 -15.71 3.89 3.83
C LEU A 17 -16.45 2.55 3.87
N LYS A 18 -17.58 2.49 3.17
CA LYS A 18 -18.43 1.30 3.04
C LYS A 18 -18.41 0.76 1.61
N PRO A 19 -18.54 -0.57 1.40
CA PRO A 19 -18.55 -1.18 0.08
C PRO A 19 -19.58 -0.60 -0.87
N ASP A 20 -20.81 -0.37 -0.39
CA ASP A 20 -21.91 0.09 -1.23
C ASP A 20 -21.64 1.47 -1.85
N ALA A 21 -21.13 2.41 -1.04
CA ALA A 21 -20.79 3.76 -1.51
C ALA A 21 -19.65 3.71 -2.54
N LEU A 22 -18.66 2.84 -2.31
CA LEU A 22 -17.53 2.65 -3.21
C LEU A 22 -17.97 2.09 -4.55
N ILE A 23 -18.74 1.01 -4.57
CA ILE A 23 -19.21 0.36 -5.79
C ILE A 23 -20.20 1.23 -6.56
N ALA A 24 -21.06 1.98 -5.86
CA ALA A 24 -21.95 2.97 -6.50
C ALA A 24 -21.12 4.02 -7.27
N GLN A 25 -20.03 4.52 -6.69
CA GLN A 25 -19.14 5.46 -7.37
C GLN A 25 -18.45 4.82 -8.58
N PHE A 26 -17.98 3.58 -8.48
CA PHE A 26 -17.36 2.89 -9.61
C PHE A 26 -18.32 2.71 -10.78
N ARG A 27 -19.56 2.33 -10.51
CA ARG A 27 -20.59 2.22 -11.55
C ARG A 27 -20.90 3.55 -12.21
N ALA A 28 -20.98 4.64 -11.44
CA ALA A 28 -21.19 5.99 -11.96
C ALA A 28 -20.01 6.45 -12.83
N ASP A 29 -18.78 6.14 -12.43
CA ASP A 29 -17.58 6.47 -13.18
C ASP A 29 -17.53 5.69 -14.52
N LEU A 30 -17.81 4.38 -14.51
CA LEU A 30 -17.91 3.59 -15.75
C LEU A 30 -18.98 4.13 -16.70
N ALA A 31 -20.16 4.47 -16.17
CA ALA A 31 -21.23 5.06 -16.97
C ALA A 31 -20.84 6.41 -17.60
N SER A 32 -19.86 7.10 -17.00
CA SER A 32 -19.28 8.35 -17.48
C SER A 32 -18.06 8.17 -18.39
N GLY A 33 -17.73 6.92 -18.74
CA GLY A 33 -16.57 6.59 -19.57
C GLY A 33 -15.23 6.69 -18.83
N LEU A 34 -15.22 6.68 -17.48
CA LEU A 34 -14.02 6.67 -16.65
C LEU A 34 -13.77 5.25 -16.12
N ILE A 35 -12.52 4.85 -16.05
CA ILE A 35 -12.12 3.53 -15.58
C ILE A 35 -11.53 3.67 -14.18
N PRO A 36 -12.14 3.06 -13.13
CA PRO A 36 -11.51 2.98 -11.82
C PRO A 36 -10.20 2.21 -11.91
N ALA A 37 -9.10 2.79 -11.44
CA ALA A 37 -7.78 2.17 -11.55
C ALA A 37 -7.06 2.04 -10.20
N PHE A 38 -7.41 2.87 -9.22
CA PHE A 38 -6.70 2.94 -7.94
C PHE A 38 -7.65 3.37 -6.83
N VAL A 39 -7.56 2.70 -5.69
CA VAL A 39 -8.35 3.01 -4.48
C VAL A 39 -7.44 3.10 -3.27
N VAL A 40 -7.67 4.09 -2.42
CA VAL A 40 -7.05 4.17 -1.09
C VAL A 40 -8.10 3.83 -0.04
N ILE A 41 -7.80 2.85 0.79
CA ILE A 41 -8.56 2.47 1.98
C ILE A 41 -7.73 2.87 3.19
N THR A 42 -8.31 3.58 4.17
CA THR A 42 -7.57 4.10 5.31
C THR A 42 -7.85 3.30 6.58
N LEU A 43 -6.78 2.84 7.24
CA LEU A 43 -6.87 2.19 8.54
C LEU A 43 -6.26 3.08 9.62
N GLY A 44 -7.12 3.82 10.31
CA GLY A 44 -6.74 4.79 11.34
C GLY A 44 -6.55 6.19 10.75
N THR A 45 -7.65 6.93 10.54
CA THR A 45 -7.59 8.33 10.14
C THR A 45 -7.02 9.21 11.25
N THR A 46 -6.27 10.24 10.90
CA THR A 46 -5.58 11.10 11.88
C THR A 46 -6.55 11.80 12.85
N GLY A 47 -7.69 12.28 12.35
CA GLY A 47 -8.63 13.08 13.15
C GLY A 47 -9.52 12.25 14.06
N LEU A 48 -10.04 11.13 13.56
CA LEU A 48 -11.08 10.33 14.22
C LEU A 48 -10.63 8.91 14.57
N CYS A 49 -9.44 8.52 14.14
CA CYS A 49 -8.96 7.13 14.24
C CYS A 49 -9.97 6.12 13.66
N ALA A 50 -10.68 6.52 12.59
CA ALA A 50 -11.63 5.66 11.91
C ALA A 50 -10.90 4.61 11.06
N PHE A 51 -11.48 3.42 10.98
CA PHE A 51 -10.97 2.30 10.19
C PHE A 51 -12.02 1.94 9.16
N ASP A 52 -11.70 2.05 7.90
CA ASP A 52 -12.56 1.66 6.78
C ASP A 52 -12.85 0.14 6.82
N ASP A 53 -13.95 -0.26 6.21
CA ASP A 53 -14.30 -1.69 6.07
C ASP A 53 -13.43 -2.35 4.99
N LEU A 54 -12.20 -2.71 5.38
CA LEU A 54 -11.23 -3.31 4.48
C LEU A 54 -11.74 -4.61 3.86
N ALA A 55 -12.33 -5.50 4.67
CA ALA A 55 -12.81 -6.80 4.20
C ALA A 55 -13.96 -6.64 3.18
N GLY A 56 -14.97 -5.84 3.55
CA GLY A 56 -16.12 -5.60 2.67
C GLY A 56 -15.73 -4.86 1.39
N CYS A 57 -14.94 -3.78 1.50
CA CYS A 57 -14.48 -3.02 0.34
C CYS A 57 -13.58 -3.86 -0.56
N GLY A 58 -12.64 -4.61 0.01
CA GLY A 58 -11.73 -5.46 -0.73
C GLY A 58 -12.47 -6.53 -1.54
N ALA A 59 -13.37 -7.28 -0.89
CA ALA A 59 -14.18 -8.30 -1.56
C ALA A 59 -15.07 -7.69 -2.67
N ALA A 60 -15.71 -6.56 -2.40
CA ALA A 60 -16.57 -5.88 -3.38
C ALA A 60 -15.76 -5.37 -4.59
N ILE A 61 -14.55 -4.84 -4.39
CA ILE A 61 -13.67 -4.42 -5.49
C ILE A 61 -13.30 -5.63 -6.36
N ARG A 62 -12.87 -6.74 -5.76
CA ARG A 62 -12.47 -7.94 -6.53
C ARG A 62 -13.65 -8.55 -7.30
N ALA A 63 -14.85 -8.54 -6.73
CA ALA A 63 -16.06 -8.92 -7.46
C ALA A 63 -16.33 -7.98 -8.65
N PHE A 64 -16.25 -6.67 -8.43
CA PHE A 64 -16.43 -5.66 -9.46
C PHE A 64 -15.41 -5.76 -10.60
N GLU A 65 -14.14 -6.04 -10.29
CA GLU A 65 -13.09 -6.32 -11.29
C GLU A 65 -13.47 -7.50 -12.18
N ALA A 66 -13.94 -8.60 -11.58
CA ALA A 66 -14.33 -9.80 -12.31
C ALA A 66 -15.54 -9.57 -13.23
N GLU A 67 -16.54 -8.81 -12.75
CA GLU A 67 -17.74 -8.46 -13.52
C GLU A 67 -17.41 -7.59 -14.74
N ASN A 68 -16.42 -6.69 -14.63
CA ASN A 68 -16.14 -5.68 -15.65
C ASN A 68 -14.83 -5.90 -16.41
N ASN A 69 -14.12 -7.00 -16.14
CA ASN A 69 -12.80 -7.31 -16.73
C ASN A 69 -11.80 -6.15 -16.53
N LEU A 70 -11.72 -5.65 -15.31
CA LEU A 70 -10.84 -4.54 -14.91
C LEU A 70 -9.78 -5.00 -13.92
N LYS A 71 -8.77 -4.17 -13.73
CA LYS A 71 -7.78 -4.29 -12.67
C LYS A 71 -7.76 -2.98 -11.87
N ILE A 72 -8.00 -3.06 -10.56
CA ILE A 72 -8.04 -1.91 -9.66
C ILE A 72 -7.00 -2.13 -8.56
N TRP A 73 -6.04 -1.24 -8.44
CA TRP A 73 -5.03 -1.32 -7.40
C TRP A 73 -5.63 -0.87 -6.06
N ILE A 74 -5.56 -1.72 -5.05
CA ILE A 74 -6.00 -1.41 -3.70
C ILE A 74 -4.78 -1.06 -2.85
N HIS A 75 -4.69 0.20 -2.43
CA HIS A 75 -3.69 0.66 -1.48
C HIS A 75 -4.32 0.87 -0.12
N VAL A 76 -3.67 0.38 0.92
CA VAL A 76 -4.06 0.66 2.31
C VAL A 76 -3.13 1.70 2.91
N ASP A 77 -3.68 2.85 3.24
CA ASP A 77 -3.02 3.85 4.07
C ASP A 77 -3.29 3.53 5.55
N ALA A 78 -2.32 2.90 6.18
CA ALA A 78 -2.29 2.63 7.62
C ALA A 78 -1.18 3.45 8.30
N ALA A 79 -0.87 4.64 7.78
CA ALA A 79 0.20 5.46 8.32
C ALA A 79 0.05 5.74 9.82
N TYR A 80 -1.18 5.86 10.31
CA TYR A 80 -1.45 6.02 11.74
C TYR A 80 -1.73 4.68 12.44
N GLY A 81 -2.66 3.88 11.90
CA GLY A 81 -3.12 2.64 12.54
C GLY A 81 -2.18 1.46 12.36
N GLY A 82 -1.23 1.49 11.40
CA GLY A 82 -0.38 0.35 11.07
C GLY A 82 0.36 -0.29 12.25
N PRO A 83 1.02 0.48 13.12
CA PRO A 83 1.71 -0.11 14.27
C PRO A 83 0.80 -0.79 15.28
N LEU A 84 -0.51 -0.50 15.30
CA LEU A 84 -1.47 -1.18 16.18
C LEU A 84 -1.61 -2.68 15.85
N PHE A 85 -1.28 -3.09 14.63
CA PHE A 85 -1.38 -4.49 14.20
C PHE A 85 -0.27 -5.39 14.75
N TRP A 86 0.72 -4.83 15.43
CA TRP A 86 1.67 -5.60 16.25
C TRP A 86 0.99 -6.20 17.50
N ILE A 87 -0.10 -5.56 17.96
CA ILE A 87 -0.92 -6.01 19.06
C ILE A 87 -1.89 -7.09 18.54
N GLU A 88 -1.81 -8.29 19.08
CA GLU A 88 -2.57 -9.45 18.60
C GLU A 88 -4.08 -9.20 18.61
N GLU A 89 -4.60 -8.58 19.66
CA GLU A 89 -6.01 -8.24 19.84
C GLU A 89 -6.53 -7.21 18.82
N LYS A 90 -5.63 -6.56 18.06
CA LYS A 90 -5.99 -5.58 17.02
C LYS A 90 -5.87 -6.13 15.61
N ARG A 91 -5.34 -7.33 15.42
CA ARG A 91 -5.11 -7.92 14.08
C ARG A 91 -6.38 -8.16 13.28
N TYR A 92 -7.53 -8.26 13.95
CA TYR A 92 -8.82 -8.37 13.25
C TYR A 92 -9.11 -7.16 12.33
N LEU A 93 -8.50 -6.02 12.60
CA LEU A 93 -8.61 -4.81 11.74
C LEU A 93 -7.93 -4.98 10.38
N LEU A 94 -7.10 -6.02 10.22
CA LEU A 94 -6.48 -6.40 8.95
C LEU A 94 -7.31 -7.41 8.16
N ASN A 95 -8.48 -7.82 8.62
CA ASN A 95 -9.34 -8.71 7.83
C ASN A 95 -9.61 -8.08 6.46
N GLY A 96 -9.37 -8.85 5.39
CA GLY A 96 -9.41 -8.35 4.01
C GLY A 96 -8.06 -7.94 3.43
N ILE A 97 -6.95 -8.07 4.20
CA ILE A 97 -5.60 -7.76 3.72
C ILE A 97 -5.20 -8.61 2.50
N GLU A 98 -5.80 -9.78 2.33
CA GLU A 98 -5.61 -10.66 1.17
C GLU A 98 -6.07 -10.03 -0.15
N HIS A 99 -6.89 -9.00 -0.11
CA HIS A 99 -7.33 -8.25 -1.30
C HIS A 99 -6.41 -7.08 -1.66
N VAL A 100 -5.49 -6.69 -0.78
CA VAL A 100 -4.69 -5.47 -0.90
C VAL A 100 -3.47 -5.67 -1.79
N ASP A 101 -3.17 -4.71 -2.67
CA ASP A 101 -1.99 -4.74 -3.54
C ASP A 101 -0.79 -4.04 -2.90
N SER A 102 -1.04 -2.98 -2.12
CA SER A 102 0.01 -2.29 -1.36
C SER A 102 -0.48 -1.75 -0.03
N PHE A 103 0.40 -1.69 0.95
CA PHE A 103 0.12 -1.29 2.32
C PHE A 103 1.26 -0.43 2.85
N ASN A 104 0.96 0.68 3.51
CA ASN A 104 1.96 1.46 4.21
C ASN A 104 1.63 1.66 5.69
N ALA A 105 2.68 1.82 6.50
CA ALA A 105 2.57 2.26 7.88
C ALA A 105 3.61 3.35 8.15
N ASN A 106 3.34 4.26 9.10
CA ASN A 106 4.35 5.21 9.54
C ASN A 106 4.78 4.89 10.98
N LEU A 107 5.94 4.24 11.10
CA LEU A 107 6.47 3.81 12.39
C LEU A 107 6.93 4.98 13.26
N SER A 108 7.15 6.16 12.68
CA SER A 108 7.48 7.37 13.44
C SER A 108 6.28 8.02 14.12
N LYS A 109 5.07 7.51 13.90
CA LYS A 109 3.87 7.91 14.63
C LYS A 109 3.72 7.05 15.89
N VAL A 110 2.88 6.02 15.85
CA VAL A 110 2.58 5.15 16.99
C VAL A 110 3.65 4.08 17.22
N GLY A 111 4.48 3.78 16.22
CA GLY A 111 5.51 2.74 16.31
C GLY A 111 6.78 3.13 17.06
N LEU A 112 6.86 4.36 17.62
CA LEU A 112 7.96 4.86 18.45
C LEU A 112 9.34 4.90 17.76
N VAL A 113 9.39 4.72 16.45
CA VAL A 113 10.63 4.86 15.67
C VAL A 113 10.85 6.32 15.30
N GLY A 114 12.09 6.80 15.39
CA GLY A 114 12.41 8.18 15.02
C GLY A 114 12.02 8.51 13.57
N LEU A 115 11.76 9.80 13.31
CA LEU A 115 11.48 10.32 11.96
C LEU A 115 12.65 9.99 11.03
N ASP A 116 12.46 9.68 9.85
CA ASP A 116 11.39 9.38 8.91
C ASP A 116 11.38 7.85 8.65
N SER A 117 10.33 7.17 9.09
CA SER A 117 10.25 5.71 8.95
C SER A 117 8.84 5.29 8.51
N SER A 118 8.65 5.18 7.21
CA SER A 118 7.39 4.74 6.60
C SER A 118 7.65 3.56 5.66
N PRO A 119 7.66 2.33 6.18
CA PRO A 119 7.73 1.15 5.33
C PRO A 119 6.46 1.01 4.48
N MET A 120 6.65 0.48 3.28
CA MET A 120 5.59 0.09 2.37
C MET A 120 5.80 -1.35 1.93
N TRP A 121 4.75 -2.13 1.95
CA TRP A 121 4.71 -3.49 1.42
C TRP A 121 3.91 -3.52 0.14
N ILE A 122 4.34 -4.31 -0.82
CA ILE A 122 3.68 -4.54 -2.09
C ILE A 122 3.51 -6.06 -2.23
N ARG A 123 2.32 -6.47 -2.66
CA ARG A 123 1.97 -7.89 -2.83
C ARG A 123 2.89 -8.57 -3.83
N ASN A 124 3.05 -7.97 -4.98
CA ASN A 124 3.84 -8.51 -6.06
C ASN A 124 5.03 -7.60 -6.34
N ARG A 125 6.22 -8.10 -6.07
CA ARG A 125 7.47 -7.38 -6.22
C ARG A 125 7.69 -6.90 -7.66
N SER A 126 7.36 -7.72 -8.65
CA SER A 126 7.58 -7.38 -10.06
C SER A 126 6.77 -6.17 -10.52
N ASP A 127 5.60 -5.90 -9.93
CA ASP A 127 4.82 -4.71 -10.26
C ASP A 127 5.58 -3.42 -9.92
N MET A 128 6.32 -3.44 -8.81
CA MET A 128 7.14 -2.30 -8.41
C MET A 128 8.41 -2.20 -9.23
N GLU A 129 9.13 -3.30 -9.39
CA GLU A 129 10.38 -3.32 -10.15
C GLU A 129 10.15 -2.84 -11.58
N ASN A 130 9.14 -3.35 -12.26
CA ASN A 130 8.79 -2.93 -13.62
C ASN A 130 8.40 -1.45 -13.73
N SER A 131 7.94 -0.84 -12.64
CA SER A 131 7.55 0.58 -12.62
C SER A 131 8.74 1.53 -12.49
N PHE A 132 9.86 1.05 -11.96
CA PHE A 132 11.06 1.86 -11.66
C PHE A 132 12.31 1.40 -12.42
N VAL A 133 12.21 0.40 -13.30
CA VAL A 133 13.34 -0.02 -14.12
C VAL A 133 13.71 1.11 -15.07
N GLU A 134 14.85 1.74 -14.78
CA GLU A 134 15.64 2.47 -15.75
C GLU A 134 16.91 1.67 -15.99
N ASP A 135 17.17 1.33 -17.26
CA ASP A 135 18.30 0.52 -17.68
C ASP A 135 19.30 1.33 -18.54
N PRO A 136 19.95 2.34 -17.96
CA PRO A 136 20.99 3.09 -18.67
C PRO A 136 22.22 2.21 -18.86
N ASP A 137 22.86 2.30 -20.01
CA ASP A 137 23.98 1.45 -20.42
C ASP A 137 25.13 1.38 -19.40
N TYR A 138 25.40 2.47 -18.65
CA TYR A 138 26.45 2.52 -17.65
C TYR A 138 26.13 1.74 -16.34
N LEU A 139 24.88 1.32 -16.15
CA LEU A 139 24.44 0.52 -14.99
C LEU A 139 24.29 -0.97 -15.33
N ARG A 140 24.44 -1.37 -16.60
CA ARG A 140 24.41 -2.77 -17.08
C ARG A 140 25.67 -3.57 -16.75
N GLY A 141 26.57 -3.04 -15.92
CA GLY A 141 27.77 -3.74 -15.54
C GLY A 141 27.50 -5.01 -14.72
N HIS A 142 27.94 -6.17 -15.26
CA HIS A 142 28.06 -7.47 -14.58
C HIS A 142 26.78 -8.26 -14.25
N GLU A 143 25.59 -7.85 -14.68
CA GLU A 143 24.36 -8.65 -14.46
C GLU A 143 24.39 -10.01 -15.20
N ASN A 144 25.26 -10.17 -16.22
CA ASN A 144 25.39 -11.39 -17.01
C ASN A 144 26.33 -12.47 -16.41
N GLU A 145 26.99 -12.19 -15.29
CA GLU A 145 27.96 -13.12 -14.66
C GLU A 145 27.37 -13.85 -13.44
N PHE A 146 26.16 -13.52 -13.00
CA PHE A 146 25.55 -14.15 -11.83
C PHE A 146 24.59 -15.25 -12.23
N ASP A 147 24.73 -16.42 -11.63
CA ASP A 147 23.80 -17.54 -11.70
C ASP A 147 22.39 -17.05 -11.27
N GLU A 148 21.31 -17.51 -11.95
CA GLU A 148 19.91 -17.21 -11.59
C GLU A 148 19.59 -17.53 -10.12
N ARG A 149 20.43 -18.32 -9.44
CA ARG A 149 20.35 -18.64 -8.02
C ARG A 149 20.87 -17.53 -7.10
N ASP A 150 21.70 -16.62 -7.61
CA ASP A 150 22.25 -15.47 -6.88
C ASP A 150 21.47 -14.19 -7.15
N TYR A 151 20.13 -14.25 -7.07
CA TYR A 151 19.28 -13.09 -7.28
C TYR A 151 19.60 -12.00 -6.25
N GLN A 152 20.42 -11.05 -6.64
CA GLN A 152 20.70 -9.87 -5.83
C GLN A 152 19.56 -8.87 -5.95
N VAL A 153 18.96 -8.54 -4.80
CA VAL A 153 17.94 -7.50 -4.74
C VAL A 153 18.53 -6.15 -5.09
N ASN A 154 18.15 -5.62 -6.24
CA ASN A 154 18.57 -4.28 -6.64
C ASN A 154 17.60 -3.23 -6.10
N PHE A 155 17.92 -2.63 -4.96
CA PHE A 155 17.06 -1.64 -4.30
C PHE A 155 16.84 -0.35 -5.09
N ARG A 156 17.61 -0.07 -6.13
CA ARG A 156 17.37 1.09 -7.03
C ARG A 156 16.00 1.00 -7.71
N ASN A 157 15.56 -0.23 -8.03
CA ASN A 157 14.29 -0.50 -8.71
C ASN A 157 13.08 -0.48 -7.76
N TRP A 158 13.28 -0.13 -6.49
CA TRP A 158 12.22 -0.18 -5.48
C TRP A 158 11.67 1.18 -5.08
N THR A 159 12.29 2.27 -5.50
CA THR A 159 11.82 3.62 -5.21
C THR A 159 12.37 4.61 -6.24
N ILE A 160 11.78 5.81 -6.31
CA ILE A 160 12.27 6.92 -7.14
C ILE A 160 13.73 7.32 -6.81
N PRO A 161 14.15 7.49 -5.52
CA PRO A 161 15.55 7.83 -5.23
C PRO A 161 16.47 6.60 -5.33
N PHE A 162 17.56 6.71 -6.06
CA PHE A 162 18.59 5.67 -6.15
C PHE A 162 19.32 5.44 -4.82
N SER A 163 19.61 6.52 -4.10
CA SER A 163 20.30 6.48 -2.81
C SER A 163 19.41 6.95 -1.68
N ARG A 164 19.51 6.28 -0.52
CA ARG A 164 18.72 6.60 0.66
C ARG A 164 19.45 6.22 1.95
N LYS A 165 19.08 6.87 3.04
CA LYS A 165 19.58 6.54 4.38
C LYS A 165 19.16 5.12 4.76
N PHE A 166 20.01 4.39 5.47
CA PHE A 166 19.71 3.08 6.03
C PHE A 166 18.74 3.20 7.22
N ARG A 167 17.48 3.47 6.92
CA ARG A 167 16.44 3.69 7.94
C ARG A 167 16.06 2.41 8.68
N ALA A 168 16.20 1.26 8.06
CA ALA A 168 15.84 -0.03 8.64
C ALA A 168 16.58 -0.31 9.96
N ILE A 169 17.79 0.22 10.15
CA ILE A 169 18.54 0.04 11.41
C ILE A 169 17.81 0.64 12.61
N ARG A 170 17.14 1.78 12.44
CA ARG A 170 16.36 2.39 13.52
C ARG A 170 15.16 1.53 13.90
N VAL A 171 14.47 0.98 12.91
CA VAL A 171 13.35 0.05 13.12
C VAL A 171 13.84 -1.15 13.91
N TRP A 172 14.93 -1.77 13.45
CA TRP A 172 15.52 -2.94 14.12
C TRP A 172 15.90 -2.64 15.58
N LEU A 173 16.60 -1.53 15.83
CA LEU A 173 17.01 -1.14 17.18
C LEU A 173 15.82 -0.88 18.09
N THR A 174 14.79 -0.15 17.61
CA THR A 174 13.59 0.12 18.40
C THR A 174 12.85 -1.17 18.74
N MET A 175 12.68 -2.07 17.77
CA MET A 175 12.05 -3.36 18.01
C MET A 175 12.84 -4.20 19.01
N LYS A 176 14.15 -4.27 18.87
CA LYS A 176 15.04 -5.04 19.75
C LYS A 176 14.95 -4.58 21.22
N VAL A 177 14.86 -3.27 21.44
CA VAL A 177 14.79 -2.69 22.79
C VAL A 177 13.38 -2.77 23.41
N SER A 178 12.35 -2.73 22.57
CA SER A 178 10.96 -2.60 23.05
C SER A 178 10.21 -3.94 23.17
N PHE A 179 10.70 -5.00 22.51
CA PHE A 179 10.00 -6.28 22.38
C PHE A 179 10.85 -7.51 22.78
N ASP A 180 12.08 -7.31 23.28
CA ASP A 180 12.87 -8.32 24.00
C ASP A 180 12.62 -8.16 25.51
#